data_c7712d2a880653b2faddb68167022ac9
#
_entry.id   c7712d2a880653b2faddb68167022ac9
#
_cell.length_a   1.000
_cell.length_b   1.000
_cell.length_c   1.000
_cell.angle_alpha   90.00
_cell.angle_beta   90.00
_cell.angle_gamma   90.00
#
_symmetry.space_group_name_H-M   'P 1'
#
loop_
_entity.id
_entity.type
_entity.pdbx_description
1 polymer ?
#
loop_
_entity_poly.entity_id
_entity_poly.type
_entity_poly.pdbx_seq_one_letter_code
_entity_poly.pdbx_strand_id
1 'polypeptide(L)'
;MKEHLTIDKKHKLVYCAIEKIGCTFWKRVFQIISGFKNVTDPFEIQAIRAYEGYLTAKGLPFDQIHFILKQSKSFIFVREPYERLLSGYVDKLFAPNAAYWAFIGTFITQNFRQNATEQNKKCGHDITFAEFVQYFIHSQHNNLRRDAHFVPNFEHCRPCEIDYDYIGKLETFEEDTLFLLTELQLDDKVKFTNFQSETERDAITDAADYVYSMRRAITKCMTMHEALFRAYRKLQIRGIISKHVPYPFTRDSQRDITIDEYKQELLAAHAQSGTSESRKANRKEALLEAYSTLPDDLLQQLRAEVKIDANLFDYEELPDVIRTAKEYKPSFKYFDVLM
;
A
#
# COMPACT_ATOMS: atom_id res chain seq x y z
N MET A 1 5.07 -17.00 1.64
CA MET A 1 6.53 -16.76 1.62
C MET A 1 7.17 -16.98 0.25
N LYS A 2 7.21 -18.19 -0.32
CA LYS A 2 8.02 -18.52 -1.54
C LYS A 2 7.81 -17.58 -2.73
N GLU A 3 6.59 -17.17 -3.02
CA GLU A 3 6.26 -16.28 -4.15
C GLU A 3 6.65 -14.80 -3.90
N HIS A 4 7.01 -14.45 -2.67
CA HIS A 4 7.47 -13.12 -2.29
C HIS A 4 8.99 -13.01 -2.22
N LEU A 5 9.72 -14.14 -2.20
CA LEU A 5 11.18 -14.15 -2.30
C LEU A 5 11.60 -13.95 -3.74
N THR A 6 12.05 -12.76 -4.06
CA THR A 6 12.65 -12.38 -5.35
C THR A 6 14.13 -12.70 -5.31
N ILE A 7 14.66 -13.34 -6.36
CA ILE A 7 16.02 -13.89 -6.41
C ILE A 7 16.79 -13.33 -7.60
N ASP A 8 17.96 -12.76 -7.35
CA ASP A 8 18.95 -12.49 -8.40
C ASP A 8 20.19 -13.38 -8.18
N LYS A 9 20.36 -14.37 -9.06
CA LYS A 9 21.48 -15.32 -8.97
C LYS A 9 22.83 -14.71 -9.33
N LYS A 10 22.83 -13.71 -10.22
CA LYS A 10 24.06 -13.07 -10.72
C LYS A 10 24.72 -12.24 -9.62
N HIS A 11 23.94 -11.47 -8.89
CA HIS A 11 24.43 -10.63 -7.80
C HIS A 11 24.31 -11.33 -6.43
N LYS A 12 23.84 -12.60 -6.39
CA LYS A 12 23.61 -13.37 -5.15
C LYS A 12 22.76 -12.59 -4.15
N LEU A 13 21.57 -12.20 -4.59
CA LEU A 13 20.69 -11.34 -3.82
C LEU A 13 19.30 -11.96 -3.67
N VAL A 14 18.73 -11.87 -2.48
CA VAL A 14 17.37 -12.31 -2.16
C VAL A 14 16.63 -11.17 -1.47
N TYR A 15 15.48 -10.80 -2.00
CA TYR A 15 14.59 -9.82 -1.41
C TYR A 15 13.23 -10.45 -1.10
N CYS A 16 12.74 -10.34 0.13
CA CYS A 16 11.36 -10.67 0.42
C CYS A 16 10.47 -9.43 0.24
N ALA A 17 9.64 -9.45 -0.80
CA ALA A 17 8.77 -8.35 -1.17
C ALA A 17 7.51 -8.35 -0.30
N ILE A 18 7.40 -7.43 0.65
CA ILE A 18 6.20 -7.22 1.47
C ILE A 18 5.38 -6.10 0.84
N GLU A 19 4.08 -6.33 0.65
CA GLU A 19 3.16 -5.35 0.10
C GLU A 19 3.00 -4.14 1.03
N LYS A 20 2.81 -2.95 0.43
CA LYS A 20 2.66 -1.65 1.10
C LYS A 20 3.94 -1.09 1.74
N ILE A 21 5.11 -1.65 1.35
CA ILE A 21 6.44 -1.29 1.88
C ILE A 21 7.45 -1.05 0.73
N GLY A 22 7.05 -0.36 -0.33
CA GLY A 22 7.96 -0.03 -1.44
C GLY A 22 8.33 -1.20 -2.37
N CYS A 23 7.62 -2.33 -2.29
CA CYS A 23 7.95 -3.53 -3.06
C CYS A 23 7.97 -3.30 -4.59
N THR A 24 7.17 -2.39 -5.13
CA THR A 24 7.16 -2.03 -6.55
C THR A 24 8.50 -1.46 -7.00
N PHE A 25 9.10 -0.58 -6.18
CA PHE A 25 10.42 0.00 -6.47
C PHE A 25 11.49 -1.10 -6.53
N TRP A 26 11.60 -1.95 -5.51
CA TRP A 26 12.60 -3.02 -5.48
C TRP A 26 12.39 -4.07 -6.57
N LYS A 27 11.15 -4.39 -6.95
CA LYS A 27 10.87 -5.26 -8.11
C LYS A 27 11.40 -4.66 -9.41
N ARG A 28 11.28 -3.35 -9.61
CA ARG A 28 11.89 -2.62 -10.74
C ARG A 28 13.43 -2.68 -10.69
N VAL A 29 14.01 -2.53 -9.49
CA VAL A 29 15.47 -2.71 -9.31
C VAL A 29 15.90 -4.11 -9.76
N PHE A 30 15.16 -5.15 -9.37
CA PHE A 30 15.47 -6.52 -9.82
C PHE A 30 15.35 -6.70 -11.34
N GLN A 31 14.45 -6.00 -12.01
CA GLN A 31 14.36 -5.99 -13.48
C GLN A 31 15.61 -5.36 -14.13
N ILE A 32 16.14 -4.30 -13.53
CA ILE A 32 17.35 -3.62 -14.00
C ILE A 32 18.58 -4.52 -13.81
N ILE A 33 18.81 -5.00 -12.59
CA ILE A 33 20.02 -5.78 -12.27
C ILE A 33 20.04 -7.15 -12.96
N SER A 34 18.88 -7.74 -13.23
CA SER A 34 18.78 -8.98 -14.03
C SER A 34 19.06 -8.75 -15.52
N GLY A 35 19.07 -7.50 -15.98
CA GLY A 35 19.21 -7.15 -17.39
C GLY A 35 17.92 -7.28 -18.21
N PHE A 36 16.77 -7.49 -17.56
CA PHE A 36 15.46 -7.52 -18.23
C PHE A 36 15.04 -6.14 -18.76
N LYS A 37 15.39 -5.08 -18.05
CA LYS A 37 15.22 -3.69 -18.49
C LYS A 37 16.57 -3.00 -18.65
N ASN A 38 16.76 -2.33 -19.78
CA ASN A 38 17.98 -1.58 -20.09
C ASN A 38 17.79 -0.09 -19.76
N VAL A 39 17.54 0.19 -18.50
CA VAL A 39 17.44 1.54 -17.91
C VAL A 39 18.23 1.54 -16.59
N THR A 40 18.51 2.70 -16.04
CA THR A 40 19.19 2.82 -14.74
C THR A 40 18.23 3.33 -13.66
N ASP A 41 17.21 4.10 -14.03
CA ASP A 41 16.24 4.62 -13.09
C ASP A 41 15.02 3.70 -12.99
N PRO A 42 14.71 3.16 -11.78
CA PRO A 42 13.53 2.33 -11.56
C PRO A 42 12.20 3.04 -11.90
N PHE A 43 12.14 4.37 -11.83
CA PHE A 43 10.93 5.13 -12.14
C PHE A 43 10.63 5.24 -13.64
N GLU A 44 11.58 4.95 -14.52
CA GLU A 44 11.30 4.80 -15.96
C GLU A 44 10.45 3.56 -16.27
N ILE A 45 10.34 2.61 -15.35
CA ILE A 45 9.52 1.41 -15.51
C ILE A 45 8.14 1.66 -14.91
N GLN A 46 7.09 1.59 -15.72
CA GLN A 46 5.72 1.77 -15.24
C GLN A 46 5.37 0.79 -14.10
N ALA A 47 4.60 1.21 -13.08
CA ALA A 47 4.25 0.41 -11.92
C ALA A 47 3.60 -0.94 -12.29
N ILE A 48 2.72 -0.94 -13.29
CA ILE A 48 2.07 -2.17 -13.78
C ILE A 48 3.06 -3.17 -14.40
N ARG A 49 4.21 -2.70 -14.87
CA ARG A 49 5.29 -3.53 -15.46
C ARG A 49 6.29 -4.04 -14.44
N ALA A 50 6.14 -3.69 -13.16
CA ALA A 50 7.06 -4.07 -12.10
C ALA A 50 6.95 -5.56 -11.69
N TYR A 51 6.01 -6.31 -12.23
CA TYR A 51 5.68 -7.68 -11.78
C TYR A 51 6.14 -8.77 -12.76
N GLU A 52 7.10 -8.49 -13.61
CA GLU A 52 7.65 -9.40 -14.61
C GLU A 52 9.19 -9.38 -14.64
N GLY A 53 9.84 -10.33 -15.29
CA GLY A 53 11.26 -10.27 -15.63
C GLY A 53 12.27 -10.52 -14.49
N TYR A 54 11.84 -11.05 -13.37
CA TYR A 54 12.70 -11.51 -12.27
C TYR A 54 12.28 -12.90 -11.78
N LEU A 55 13.20 -13.60 -11.12
CA LEU A 55 12.94 -14.91 -10.56
C LEU A 55 12.34 -14.78 -9.15
N THR A 56 11.44 -15.71 -8.82
CA THR A 56 10.97 -15.90 -7.45
C THR A 56 11.23 -17.32 -6.98
N ALA A 57 11.17 -17.55 -5.67
CA ALA A 57 11.28 -18.89 -5.10
C ALA A 57 10.02 -19.75 -5.28
N LYS A 58 9.02 -19.27 -6.05
CA LYS A 58 7.80 -20.02 -6.34
C LYS A 58 8.17 -21.35 -7.04
N GLY A 59 7.67 -22.45 -6.47
CA GLY A 59 7.93 -23.80 -7.00
C GLY A 59 9.25 -24.43 -6.55
N LEU A 60 10.16 -23.68 -5.93
CA LEU A 60 11.40 -24.27 -5.43
C LEU A 60 11.17 -25.09 -4.16
N PRO A 61 11.86 -26.23 -3.98
CA PRO A 61 11.95 -26.96 -2.73
C PRO A 61 12.59 -26.12 -1.62
N PHE A 62 12.26 -26.40 -0.35
CA PHE A 62 12.79 -25.63 0.78
C PHE A 62 14.31 -25.74 0.95
N ASP A 63 14.88 -26.91 0.71
CA ASP A 63 16.34 -27.13 0.72
C ASP A 63 17.08 -26.26 -0.29
N GLN A 64 16.52 -26.10 -1.50
CA GLN A 64 17.07 -25.19 -2.49
C GLN A 64 16.96 -23.72 -2.08
N ILE A 65 15.84 -23.33 -1.46
CA ILE A 65 15.67 -21.98 -0.94
C ILE A 65 16.70 -21.70 0.16
N HIS A 66 16.87 -22.62 1.11
CA HIS A 66 17.89 -22.50 2.14
C HIS A 66 19.30 -22.42 1.56
N PHE A 67 19.60 -23.21 0.54
CA PHE A 67 20.90 -23.14 -0.15
C PHE A 67 21.11 -21.77 -0.80
N ILE A 68 20.10 -21.23 -1.50
CA ILE A 68 20.19 -19.92 -2.12
C ILE A 68 20.40 -18.81 -1.07
N LEU A 69 19.62 -18.83 0.02
CA LEU A 69 19.75 -17.85 1.11
C LEU A 69 21.17 -17.86 1.72
N LYS A 70 21.74 -19.04 1.98
CA LYS A 70 23.10 -19.16 2.50
C LYS A 70 24.20 -18.63 1.57
N GLN A 71 23.94 -18.56 0.27
CA GLN A 71 24.90 -18.09 -0.76
C GLN A 71 24.64 -16.66 -1.20
N SER A 72 23.62 -16.00 -0.67
CA SER A 72 23.16 -14.68 -1.11
C SER A 72 23.08 -13.72 0.08
N LYS A 73 23.23 -12.44 -0.21
CA LYS A 73 22.77 -11.39 0.69
C LYS A 73 21.26 -11.30 0.63
N SER A 74 20.63 -11.19 1.79
CA SER A 74 19.17 -11.17 1.90
C SER A 74 18.68 -9.95 2.64
N PHE A 75 17.54 -9.39 2.19
CA PHE A 75 16.97 -8.22 2.84
C PHE A 75 15.44 -8.18 2.77
N ILE A 76 14.88 -7.43 3.71
CA ILE A 76 13.46 -7.05 3.74
C ILE A 76 13.35 -5.55 4.03
N PHE A 77 12.22 -4.96 3.66
CA PHE A 77 11.76 -3.69 4.21
C PHE A 77 10.54 -3.93 5.07
N VAL A 78 10.42 -3.18 6.16
CA VAL A 78 9.28 -3.21 7.07
C VAL A 78 8.67 -1.81 7.21
N ARG A 79 7.50 -1.73 7.82
CA ARG A 79 6.78 -0.48 8.04
C ARG A 79 6.02 -0.56 9.35
N GLU A 80 5.80 0.59 9.99
CA GLU A 80 4.96 0.72 11.16
C GLU A 80 3.60 0.02 10.93
N PRO A 81 3.20 -0.95 11.80
CA PRO A 81 2.09 -1.85 11.51
C PRO A 81 0.74 -1.17 11.30
N TYR A 82 0.40 -0.15 12.10
CA TYR A 82 -0.87 0.57 11.98
C TYR A 82 -0.92 1.39 10.68
N GLU A 83 0.17 2.05 10.31
CA GLU A 83 0.25 2.76 9.03
C GLU A 83 0.20 1.81 7.83
N ARG A 84 0.83 0.63 7.95
CA ARG A 84 0.78 -0.39 6.90
C ARG A 84 -0.65 -0.89 6.70
N LEU A 85 -1.36 -1.18 7.81
CA LEU A 85 -2.74 -1.66 7.77
C LEU A 85 -3.67 -0.63 7.12
N LEU A 86 -3.58 0.64 7.54
CA LEU A 86 -4.33 1.73 6.91
C LEU A 86 -3.99 1.88 5.43
N SER A 87 -2.71 1.79 5.05
CA SER A 87 -2.29 1.85 3.65
C SER A 87 -2.88 0.72 2.81
N GLY A 88 -3.00 -0.47 3.38
CA GLY A 88 -3.66 -1.62 2.75
C GLY A 88 -5.14 -1.38 2.53
N TYR A 89 -5.85 -0.93 3.56
CA TYR A 89 -7.27 -0.58 3.48
C TYR A 89 -7.54 0.51 2.43
N VAL A 90 -6.79 1.61 2.49
CA VAL A 90 -6.97 2.74 1.55
C VAL A 90 -6.77 2.33 0.10
N ASP A 91 -5.80 1.46 -0.16
CA ASP A 91 -5.47 1.01 -1.51
C ASP A 91 -6.42 -0.07 -2.05
N LYS A 92 -6.90 -0.96 -1.20
CA LYS A 92 -7.64 -2.15 -1.63
C LYS A 92 -9.15 -2.07 -1.44
N LEU A 93 -9.62 -1.38 -0.41
CA LEU A 93 -11.05 -1.33 -0.07
C LEU A 93 -11.65 0.07 -0.22
N PHE A 94 -10.95 1.11 0.24
CA PHE A 94 -11.43 2.48 0.11
C PHE A 94 -11.34 2.99 -1.33
N ALA A 95 -10.17 2.88 -1.97
CA ALA A 95 -9.99 3.28 -3.36
C ALA A 95 -10.81 2.38 -4.31
N PRO A 96 -11.14 2.85 -5.52
CA PRO A 96 -11.89 2.06 -6.49
C PRO A 96 -11.12 0.82 -6.94
N ASN A 97 -11.43 -0.32 -6.34
CA ASN A 97 -10.78 -1.59 -6.60
C ASN A 97 -11.80 -2.72 -6.64
N ALA A 98 -12.46 -2.87 -7.80
CA ALA A 98 -13.55 -3.81 -7.97
C ALA A 98 -13.17 -5.28 -7.69
N ALA A 99 -11.91 -5.66 -7.89
CA ALA A 99 -11.46 -7.01 -7.59
C ALA A 99 -11.47 -7.29 -6.07
N TYR A 100 -10.97 -6.35 -5.27
CA TYR A 100 -10.97 -6.47 -3.81
C TYR A 100 -12.36 -6.27 -3.21
N TRP A 101 -13.19 -5.43 -3.81
CA TRP A 101 -14.59 -5.29 -3.41
C TRP A 101 -15.34 -6.62 -3.57
N ALA A 102 -15.19 -7.28 -4.73
CA ALA A 102 -15.86 -8.55 -4.99
C ALA A 102 -15.33 -9.69 -4.11
N PHE A 103 -14.08 -9.65 -3.68
CA PHE A 103 -13.45 -10.74 -2.95
C PHE A 103 -13.48 -10.55 -1.43
N ILE A 104 -13.02 -9.40 -0.93
CA ILE A 104 -12.93 -9.10 0.51
C ILE A 104 -14.11 -8.23 0.95
N GLY A 105 -14.44 -7.20 0.18
CA GLY A 105 -15.50 -6.25 0.54
C GLY A 105 -16.87 -6.92 0.69
N THR A 106 -17.27 -7.78 -0.24
CA THR A 106 -18.53 -8.55 -0.14
C THR A 106 -18.52 -9.48 1.07
N PHE A 107 -17.37 -10.14 1.35
CA PHE A 107 -17.24 -10.99 2.53
C PHE A 107 -17.43 -10.17 3.82
N ILE A 108 -16.78 -9.01 3.93
CA ILE A 108 -16.92 -8.12 5.09
C ILE A 108 -18.36 -7.67 5.27
N THR A 109 -18.99 -7.20 4.19
CA THR A 109 -20.39 -6.74 4.23
C THR A 109 -21.35 -7.84 4.68
N GLN A 110 -21.17 -9.05 4.19
CA GLN A 110 -22.05 -10.19 4.50
C GLN A 110 -21.88 -10.71 5.93
N ASN A 111 -20.67 -10.61 6.51
CA ASN A 111 -20.37 -11.25 7.80
C ASN A 111 -20.27 -10.27 8.98
N PHE A 112 -19.99 -8.99 8.74
CA PHE A 112 -19.74 -8.02 9.81
C PHE A 112 -20.74 -6.84 9.84
N ARG A 113 -21.47 -6.57 8.74
CA ARG A 113 -22.45 -5.47 8.69
C ARG A 113 -23.87 -5.96 8.97
N GLN A 114 -24.46 -5.50 10.10
CA GLN A 114 -25.78 -5.97 10.53
C GLN A 114 -26.92 -5.60 9.56
N ASN A 115 -26.92 -4.36 9.02
CA ASN A 115 -27.99 -3.83 8.18
C ASN A 115 -27.55 -3.63 6.74
N ALA A 116 -26.82 -4.60 6.16
CA ALA A 116 -26.35 -4.53 4.81
C ALA A 116 -27.49 -4.63 3.79
N THR A 117 -27.60 -3.67 2.89
CA THR A 117 -28.51 -3.75 1.74
C THR A 117 -28.03 -4.81 0.74
N GLU A 118 -28.92 -5.26 -0.14
CA GLU A 118 -28.52 -6.20 -1.21
C GLU A 118 -27.45 -5.61 -2.15
N GLN A 119 -27.48 -4.28 -2.36
CA GLN A 119 -26.46 -3.59 -3.13
C GLN A 119 -25.09 -3.60 -2.40
N ASN A 120 -25.06 -3.36 -1.08
CA ASN A 120 -23.83 -3.45 -0.29
C ASN A 120 -23.25 -4.86 -0.35
N LYS A 121 -24.07 -5.90 -0.14
CA LYS A 121 -23.66 -7.32 -0.21
C LYS A 121 -23.12 -7.71 -1.57
N LYS A 122 -23.71 -7.17 -2.64
CA LYS A 122 -23.30 -7.46 -4.03
C LYS A 122 -22.00 -6.76 -4.41
N CYS A 123 -21.79 -5.53 -3.95
CA CYS A 123 -20.68 -4.68 -4.38
C CYS A 123 -19.51 -4.64 -3.41
N GLY A 124 -19.75 -4.64 -2.09
CA GLY A 124 -18.69 -4.57 -1.08
C GLY A 124 -17.75 -3.35 -1.22
N HIS A 125 -18.25 -2.25 -1.79
CA HIS A 125 -17.46 -1.10 -2.21
C HIS A 125 -17.36 0.02 -1.17
N ASP A 126 -18.13 -0.08 -0.07
CA ASP A 126 -18.33 0.96 0.93
C ASP A 126 -17.89 0.51 2.35
N ILE A 127 -16.92 -0.38 2.40
CA ILE A 127 -16.37 -0.90 3.66
C ILE A 127 -15.73 0.23 4.46
N THR A 128 -16.13 0.35 5.73
CA THR A 128 -15.50 1.27 6.69
C THR A 128 -14.18 0.70 7.21
N PHE A 129 -13.32 1.58 7.76
CA PHE A 129 -12.07 1.12 8.36
C PHE A 129 -12.30 0.20 9.57
N ALA A 130 -13.32 0.48 10.39
CA ALA A 130 -13.67 -0.37 11.52
C ALA A 130 -14.12 -1.78 11.09
N GLU A 131 -14.96 -1.91 10.07
CA GLU A 131 -15.36 -3.21 9.51
C GLU A 131 -14.16 -3.98 8.93
N PHE A 132 -13.25 -3.28 8.29
CA PHE A 132 -12.01 -3.88 7.80
C PHE A 132 -11.12 -4.39 8.93
N VAL A 133 -10.97 -3.64 10.04
CA VAL A 133 -10.19 -4.07 11.21
C VAL A 133 -10.84 -5.29 11.88
N GLN A 134 -12.16 -5.35 11.98
CA GLN A 134 -12.87 -6.55 12.46
C GLN A 134 -12.55 -7.77 11.59
N TYR A 135 -12.62 -7.61 10.26
CA TYR A 135 -12.24 -8.67 9.32
C TYR A 135 -10.77 -9.07 9.49
N PHE A 136 -9.86 -8.10 9.59
CA PHE A 136 -8.43 -8.37 9.76
C PHE A 136 -8.19 -9.27 10.98
N ILE A 137 -8.68 -8.89 12.16
CA ILE A 137 -8.55 -9.65 13.39
C ILE A 137 -9.19 -11.05 13.25
N HIS A 138 -10.44 -11.09 12.74
CA HIS A 138 -11.14 -12.37 12.54
C HIS A 138 -10.37 -13.31 11.63
N SER A 139 -9.74 -12.79 10.58
CA SER A 139 -8.97 -13.58 9.63
C SER A 139 -7.69 -14.20 10.22
N GLN A 140 -7.08 -13.57 11.25
CA GLN A 140 -5.93 -14.14 11.94
C GLN A 140 -6.34 -15.38 12.76
N HIS A 141 -7.46 -15.31 13.47
CA HIS A 141 -7.89 -16.37 14.39
C HIS A 141 -8.59 -17.56 13.72
N ASN A 142 -9.21 -17.34 12.58
CA ASN A 142 -10.05 -18.37 11.93
C ASN A 142 -9.39 -19.02 10.72
N ASN A 143 -8.10 -18.84 10.53
CA ASN A 143 -7.32 -19.38 9.41
C ASN A 143 -7.99 -19.17 8.04
N LEU A 144 -8.68 -18.03 7.88
CA LEU A 144 -9.32 -17.66 6.63
C LEU A 144 -8.28 -17.33 5.58
N ARG A 145 -8.65 -17.43 4.31
CA ARG A 145 -7.80 -16.97 3.22
C ARG A 145 -7.51 -15.47 3.40
N ARG A 146 -6.27 -15.16 3.73
CA ARG A 146 -5.78 -13.80 3.94
C ARG A 146 -5.04 -13.30 2.71
N ASP A 147 -5.17 -12.02 2.43
CA ASP A 147 -4.44 -11.39 1.34
C ASP A 147 -3.08 -10.85 1.82
N ALA A 148 -2.07 -10.97 0.98
CA ALA A 148 -0.70 -10.55 1.27
C ALA A 148 -0.56 -9.07 1.68
N HIS A 149 -1.49 -8.19 1.25
CA HIS A 149 -1.49 -6.78 1.65
C HIS A 149 -1.83 -6.56 3.13
N PHE A 150 -2.39 -7.57 3.81
CA PHE A 150 -2.85 -7.49 5.19
C PHE A 150 -2.17 -8.50 6.13
N VAL A 151 -1.48 -9.52 5.59
CA VAL A 151 -0.75 -10.48 6.42
C VAL A 151 0.37 -9.77 7.19
N PRO A 152 0.54 -10.02 8.52
CA PRO A 152 1.65 -9.47 9.30
C PRO A 152 3.03 -9.75 8.68
N ASN A 153 3.98 -8.84 8.90
CA ASN A 153 5.32 -8.96 8.29
C ASN A 153 6.04 -10.22 8.74
N PHE A 154 5.91 -10.60 10.02
CA PHE A 154 6.57 -11.78 10.57
C PHE A 154 6.08 -13.09 9.93
N GLU A 155 4.82 -13.18 9.54
CA GLU A 155 4.28 -14.33 8.83
C GLU A 155 4.65 -14.32 7.35
N HIS A 156 4.66 -13.12 6.76
CA HIS A 156 4.86 -12.93 5.32
C HIS A 156 6.24 -13.38 4.88
N CYS A 157 7.28 -12.88 5.53
CA CYS A 157 8.68 -13.13 5.20
C CYS A 157 9.41 -14.04 6.19
N ARG A 158 8.77 -14.43 7.28
CA ARG A 158 9.28 -15.35 8.30
C ARG A 158 10.68 -15.00 8.82
N PRO A 159 10.91 -13.79 9.33
CA PRO A 159 12.23 -13.37 9.82
C PRO A 159 12.70 -14.15 11.05
N CYS A 160 11.82 -14.88 11.73
CA CYS A 160 12.21 -15.83 12.77
C CYS A 160 12.82 -17.15 12.24
N GLU A 161 12.62 -17.43 10.95
CA GLU A 161 13.14 -18.63 10.27
C GLU A 161 14.25 -18.27 9.27
N ILE A 162 14.25 -17.05 8.76
CA ILE A 162 15.22 -16.52 7.79
C ILE A 162 15.95 -15.36 8.46
N ASP A 163 17.25 -15.53 8.66
CA ASP A 163 18.14 -14.49 9.17
C ASP A 163 18.50 -13.55 8.01
N TYR A 164 17.78 -12.45 7.88
CA TYR A 164 18.02 -11.44 6.84
C TYR A 164 19.27 -10.63 7.19
N ASP A 165 20.17 -10.44 6.20
CA ASP A 165 21.37 -9.61 6.39
C ASP A 165 21.03 -8.14 6.64
N TYR A 166 19.91 -7.65 6.03
CA TYR A 166 19.49 -6.24 6.17
C TYR A 166 17.97 -6.13 6.34
N ILE A 167 17.57 -5.23 7.24
CA ILE A 167 16.17 -4.87 7.46
C ILE A 167 16.06 -3.35 7.34
N GLY A 168 15.47 -2.86 6.24
CA GLY A 168 15.18 -1.45 6.04
C GLY A 168 13.78 -1.07 6.53
N LYS A 169 13.54 0.21 6.79
CA LYS A 169 12.24 0.75 7.19
C LYS A 169 11.66 1.64 6.10
N LEU A 170 10.33 1.64 5.93
CA LEU A 170 9.69 2.53 4.95
C LEU A 170 9.82 4.00 5.36
N GLU A 171 9.94 4.26 6.64
CA GLU A 171 10.11 5.58 7.23
C GLU A 171 11.43 6.26 6.81
N THR A 172 12.46 5.45 6.54
CA THR A 172 13.80 5.86 6.05
C THR A 172 14.13 5.24 4.68
N PHE A 173 13.09 4.95 3.87
CA PHE A 173 13.20 4.11 2.68
C PHE A 173 14.25 4.58 1.66
N GLU A 174 14.34 5.89 1.41
CA GLU A 174 15.32 6.44 0.47
C GLU A 174 16.76 6.25 0.99
N GLU A 175 16.99 6.59 2.26
CA GLU A 175 18.30 6.46 2.92
C GLU A 175 18.74 4.99 2.99
N ASP A 176 17.85 4.11 3.44
CA ASP A 176 18.10 2.67 3.54
C ASP A 176 18.32 2.04 2.16
N THR A 177 17.61 2.51 1.14
CA THR A 177 17.79 2.05 -0.24
C THR A 177 19.16 2.46 -0.79
N LEU A 178 19.58 3.72 -0.62
CA LEU A 178 20.89 4.20 -1.06
C LEU A 178 22.01 3.45 -0.34
N PHE A 179 21.89 3.25 0.97
CA PHE A 179 22.82 2.42 1.74
C PHE A 179 22.93 1.01 1.17
N LEU A 180 21.78 0.33 0.95
CA LEU A 180 21.76 -1.02 0.40
C LEU A 180 22.35 -1.10 -1.01
N LEU A 181 22.07 -0.14 -1.89
CA LEU A 181 22.64 -0.14 -3.24
C LEU A 181 24.17 -0.06 -3.20
N THR A 182 24.71 0.75 -2.29
CA THR A 182 26.17 0.87 -2.09
C THR A 182 26.76 -0.42 -1.50
N GLU A 183 26.19 -0.96 -0.42
CA GLU A 183 26.63 -2.22 0.21
C GLU A 183 26.59 -3.43 -0.74
N LEU A 184 25.61 -3.44 -1.63
CA LEU A 184 25.41 -4.50 -2.61
C LEU A 184 26.18 -4.23 -3.93
N GLN A 185 26.93 -3.14 -4.03
CA GLN A 185 27.67 -2.72 -5.23
C GLN A 185 26.78 -2.62 -6.47
N LEU A 186 25.59 -2.00 -6.30
CA LEU A 186 24.59 -1.82 -7.35
C LEU A 186 24.40 -0.34 -7.72
N ASP A 187 25.07 0.60 -7.06
CA ASP A 187 24.97 2.05 -7.24
C ASP A 187 25.48 2.53 -8.61
N ASP A 188 26.27 1.73 -9.31
CA ASP A 188 26.65 1.95 -10.71
C ASP A 188 25.52 1.58 -11.70
N LYS A 189 24.62 0.66 -11.33
CA LYS A 189 23.55 0.11 -12.18
C LYS A 189 22.19 0.76 -11.93
N VAL A 190 21.94 1.14 -10.68
CA VAL A 190 20.66 1.72 -10.25
C VAL A 190 20.88 3.15 -9.79
N LYS A 191 20.33 4.10 -10.52
CA LYS A 191 20.45 5.54 -10.23
C LYS A 191 19.09 6.18 -10.32
N PHE A 192 18.76 7.00 -9.35
CA PHE A 192 17.55 7.80 -9.35
C PHE A 192 17.83 9.16 -8.72
N THR A 193 17.06 10.15 -9.11
CA THR A 193 17.10 11.52 -8.56
C THR A 193 15.70 11.88 -8.07
N ASN A 194 15.64 12.76 -7.06
CA ASN A 194 14.35 13.26 -6.54
C ASN A 194 13.35 12.14 -6.19
N PHE A 195 13.80 11.14 -5.43
CA PHE A 195 13.04 9.94 -5.07
C PHE A 195 11.61 10.23 -4.62
N GLN A 196 11.44 11.24 -3.75
CA GLN A 196 10.11 11.63 -3.26
C GLN A 196 9.21 12.12 -4.39
N SER A 197 9.68 13.02 -5.24
CA SER A 197 8.89 13.58 -6.36
C SER A 197 8.48 12.51 -7.35
N GLU A 198 9.40 11.61 -7.71
CA GLU A 198 9.10 10.49 -8.61
C GLU A 198 8.12 9.48 -8.00
N THR A 199 8.25 9.18 -6.70
CA THR A 199 7.30 8.33 -5.98
C THR A 199 5.89 8.94 -5.95
N GLU A 200 5.77 10.25 -5.73
CA GLU A 200 4.49 10.95 -5.73
C GLU A 200 3.86 10.97 -7.13
N ARG A 201 4.66 11.22 -8.17
CA ARG A 201 4.22 11.21 -9.57
C ARG A 201 3.78 9.81 -10.03
N ASP A 202 4.55 8.78 -9.66
CA ASP A 202 4.22 7.38 -9.94
C ASP A 202 2.88 6.99 -9.28
N ALA A 203 2.64 7.43 -8.05
CA ALA A 203 1.40 7.18 -7.34
C ALA A 203 0.18 7.90 -7.95
N ILE A 204 0.36 9.10 -8.51
CA ILE A 204 -0.68 9.84 -9.23
C ILE A 204 -1.05 9.09 -10.51
N THR A 205 -0.05 8.69 -11.30
CA THR A 205 -0.24 7.96 -12.54
C THR A 205 -0.91 6.61 -12.30
N ASP A 206 -0.41 5.84 -11.32
CA ASP A 206 -0.98 4.55 -10.93
C ASP A 206 -2.45 4.67 -10.49
N ALA A 207 -2.80 5.71 -9.72
CA ALA A 207 -4.17 5.92 -9.28
C ALA A 207 -5.13 6.14 -10.45
N ALA A 208 -4.73 6.93 -11.45
CA ALA A 208 -5.52 7.16 -12.65
C ALA A 208 -5.63 5.88 -13.50
N ASP A 209 -4.48 5.29 -13.85
CA ASP A 209 -4.42 4.10 -14.72
C ASP A 209 -5.25 2.95 -14.15
N TYR A 210 -5.21 2.75 -12.83
CA TYR A 210 -5.95 1.68 -12.18
C TYR A 210 -7.47 1.86 -12.30
N VAL A 211 -8.00 3.06 -12.00
CA VAL A 211 -9.44 3.34 -12.10
C VAL A 211 -9.95 3.13 -13.53
N TYR A 212 -9.21 3.61 -14.53
CA TYR A 212 -9.62 3.46 -15.92
C TYR A 212 -9.50 2.02 -16.41
N SER A 213 -8.49 1.28 -16.00
CA SER A 213 -8.35 -0.15 -16.34
C SER A 213 -9.50 -1.00 -15.79
N MET A 214 -10.04 -0.62 -14.63
CA MET A 214 -11.13 -1.32 -13.95
C MET A 214 -12.52 -0.71 -14.20
N ARG A 215 -12.63 0.31 -15.09
CA ARG A 215 -13.87 1.09 -15.34
C ARG A 215 -15.12 0.22 -15.47
N ARG A 216 -15.08 -0.83 -16.31
CA ARG A 216 -16.23 -1.73 -16.53
C ARG A 216 -16.71 -2.46 -15.29
N ALA A 217 -15.81 -2.80 -14.39
CA ALA A 217 -16.15 -3.48 -13.15
C ALA A 217 -16.64 -2.48 -12.08
N ILE A 218 -15.97 -1.33 -11.96
CA ILE A 218 -16.30 -0.26 -11.02
C ILE A 218 -17.70 0.28 -11.27
N THR A 219 -18.07 0.53 -12.55
CA THR A 219 -19.35 1.14 -12.91
C THR A 219 -20.58 0.23 -12.68
N LYS A 220 -20.37 -1.02 -12.29
CA LYS A 220 -21.45 -1.89 -11.78
C LYS A 220 -21.89 -1.53 -10.36
N CYS A 221 -21.06 -0.81 -9.60
CA CYS A 221 -21.25 -0.53 -8.19
C CYS A 221 -21.31 0.96 -7.83
N MET A 222 -20.68 1.83 -8.61
CA MET A 222 -20.71 3.29 -8.43
C MET A 222 -20.53 4.01 -9.76
N THR A 223 -20.84 5.30 -9.80
CA THR A 223 -20.58 6.11 -10.99
C THR A 223 -19.08 6.32 -11.22
N MET A 224 -18.68 6.61 -12.45
CA MET A 224 -17.28 6.92 -12.75
C MET A 224 -16.81 8.18 -12.01
N HIS A 225 -17.68 9.17 -11.86
CA HIS A 225 -17.40 10.40 -11.11
C HIS A 225 -17.06 10.11 -9.63
N GLU A 226 -17.86 9.29 -8.96
CA GLU A 226 -17.58 8.85 -7.58
C GLU A 226 -16.27 8.07 -7.48
N ALA A 227 -15.97 7.24 -8.47
CA ALA A 227 -14.72 6.51 -8.51
C ALA A 227 -13.50 7.44 -8.65
N LEU A 228 -13.56 8.41 -9.54
CA LEU A 228 -12.49 9.40 -9.69
C LEU A 228 -12.32 10.27 -8.43
N PHE A 229 -13.43 10.65 -7.80
CA PHE A 229 -13.38 11.36 -6.52
C PHE A 229 -12.72 10.54 -5.41
N ARG A 230 -13.04 9.25 -5.27
CA ARG A 230 -12.38 8.37 -4.31
C ARG A 230 -10.89 8.19 -4.60
N ALA A 231 -10.50 8.08 -5.86
CA ALA A 231 -9.09 8.03 -6.23
C ALA A 231 -8.35 9.34 -5.87
N TYR A 232 -9.01 10.48 -6.04
CA TYR A 232 -8.50 11.78 -5.57
C TYR A 232 -8.33 11.80 -4.04
N ARG A 233 -9.33 11.34 -3.29
CA ARG A 233 -9.27 11.21 -1.83
C ARG A 233 -8.15 10.28 -1.37
N LYS A 234 -7.92 9.17 -2.07
CA LYS A 234 -6.76 8.31 -1.81
C LYS A 234 -5.45 9.10 -1.84
N LEU A 235 -5.28 10.00 -2.79
CA LEU A 235 -4.07 10.84 -2.90
C LEU A 235 -3.98 11.87 -1.76
N GLN A 236 -5.11 12.42 -1.31
CA GLN A 236 -5.16 13.31 -0.13
C GLN A 236 -4.82 12.57 1.17
N ILE A 237 -5.38 11.38 1.39
CA ILE A 237 -5.09 10.50 2.53
C ILE A 237 -3.59 10.13 2.57
N ARG A 238 -2.98 9.90 1.40
CA ARG A 238 -1.55 9.58 1.29
C ARG A 238 -0.63 10.80 1.45
N GLY A 239 -1.18 12.01 1.57
CA GLY A 239 -0.41 13.24 1.62
C GLY A 239 0.32 13.56 0.32
N ILE A 240 -0.24 13.16 -0.82
CA ILE A 240 0.26 13.51 -2.17
C ILE A 240 -0.42 14.78 -2.66
N ILE A 241 -1.72 14.89 -2.48
CA ILE A 241 -2.49 16.11 -2.72
C ILE A 241 -2.91 16.68 -1.37
N SER A 242 -2.80 18.00 -1.20
CA SER A 242 -3.24 18.68 0.01
C SER A 242 -4.76 18.61 0.19
N LYS A 243 -5.22 18.48 1.45
CA LYS A 243 -6.65 18.57 1.80
C LYS A 243 -7.28 19.91 1.39
N HIS A 244 -6.47 20.96 1.25
CA HIS A 244 -6.94 22.31 0.88
C HIS A 244 -7.13 22.50 -0.62
N VAL A 245 -6.64 21.57 -1.44
CA VAL A 245 -6.88 21.58 -2.89
C VAL A 245 -8.18 20.83 -3.16
N PRO A 246 -9.21 21.50 -3.69
CA PRO A 246 -10.51 20.88 -3.94
C PRO A 246 -10.43 19.91 -5.13
N TYR A 247 -11.36 18.96 -5.18
CA TYR A 247 -11.53 18.09 -6.32
C TYR A 247 -11.95 18.92 -7.55
N PRO A 248 -11.26 18.81 -8.70
CA PRO A 248 -11.41 19.76 -9.79
C PRO A 248 -12.66 19.57 -10.65
N PHE A 249 -13.38 18.45 -10.51
CA PHE A 249 -14.53 18.14 -11.35
C PHE A 249 -15.83 18.30 -10.58
N THR A 250 -16.83 18.92 -11.21
CA THR A 250 -18.16 19.08 -10.63
C THR A 250 -19.07 17.91 -11.03
N ARG A 251 -20.08 17.62 -10.20
CA ARG A 251 -21.06 16.55 -10.43
C ARG A 251 -21.90 16.78 -11.69
N ASP A 252 -22.09 18.04 -12.07
CA ASP A 252 -22.86 18.46 -13.24
C ASP A 252 -22.14 18.26 -14.58
N SER A 253 -20.84 17.94 -14.54
CA SER A 253 -20.12 17.56 -15.74
C SER A 253 -20.54 16.16 -16.17
N GLN A 254 -21.66 16.02 -16.86
CA GLN A 254 -22.13 14.76 -17.46
C GLN A 254 -21.21 14.22 -18.56
N ARG A 255 -20.13 14.94 -18.89
CA ARG A 255 -19.16 14.52 -19.88
C ARG A 255 -18.25 13.42 -19.34
N ASP A 256 -17.85 12.53 -20.21
CA ASP A 256 -16.80 11.55 -19.91
C ASP A 256 -15.45 12.27 -19.72
N ILE A 257 -14.91 12.22 -18.49
CA ILE A 257 -13.55 12.67 -18.20
C ILE A 257 -12.60 11.65 -18.80
N THR A 258 -11.65 12.08 -19.62
CA THR A 258 -10.62 11.18 -20.16
C THR A 258 -9.52 10.91 -19.15
N ILE A 259 -8.78 9.80 -19.33
CA ILE A 259 -7.66 9.46 -18.44
C ILE A 259 -6.57 10.54 -18.45
N ASP A 260 -6.28 11.11 -19.62
CA ASP A 260 -5.24 12.13 -19.77
C ASP A 260 -5.66 13.43 -19.10
N GLU A 261 -6.92 13.84 -19.25
CA GLU A 261 -7.49 14.99 -18.54
C GLU A 261 -7.42 14.77 -17.02
N TYR A 262 -7.84 13.60 -16.54
CA TYR A 262 -7.79 13.29 -15.12
C TYR A 262 -6.34 13.32 -14.57
N LYS A 263 -5.36 12.74 -15.30
CA LYS A 263 -3.95 12.80 -14.92
C LYS A 263 -3.42 14.24 -14.87
N GLN A 264 -3.75 15.07 -15.85
CA GLN A 264 -3.35 16.49 -15.89
C GLN A 264 -3.87 17.24 -14.66
N GLU A 265 -5.15 17.07 -14.33
CA GLU A 265 -5.75 17.71 -13.16
C GLU A 265 -5.18 17.20 -11.84
N LEU A 266 -4.86 15.91 -11.72
CA LEU A 266 -4.17 15.37 -10.54
C LEU A 266 -2.77 15.97 -10.37
N LEU A 267 -2.01 16.11 -11.46
CA LEU A 267 -0.68 16.74 -11.43
C LEU A 267 -0.77 18.22 -11.09
N ALA A 268 -1.75 18.94 -11.64
CA ALA A 268 -2.01 20.33 -11.31
C ALA A 268 -2.40 20.51 -9.84
N ALA A 269 -3.26 19.65 -9.30
CA ALA A 269 -3.63 19.62 -7.88
C ALA A 269 -2.42 19.33 -6.98
N HIS A 270 -1.57 18.40 -7.39
CA HIS A 270 -0.33 18.10 -6.68
C HIS A 270 0.62 19.32 -6.64
N ALA A 271 0.81 19.99 -7.78
CA ALA A 271 1.65 21.20 -7.85
C ALA A 271 1.14 22.35 -6.94
N GLN A 272 -0.16 22.42 -6.69
CA GLN A 272 -0.80 23.38 -5.77
C GLN A 272 -0.78 22.95 -4.29
N SER A 273 -0.27 21.78 -3.99
CA SER A 273 -0.42 21.14 -2.66
C SER A 273 0.59 21.59 -1.61
N GLY A 274 1.41 22.59 -1.90
CA GLY A 274 2.40 23.14 -0.95
C GLY A 274 3.57 22.20 -0.67
N THR A 275 4.17 22.35 0.50
CA THR A 275 5.39 21.62 0.88
C THR A 275 5.11 20.17 1.30
N SER A 276 6.13 19.32 1.25
CA SER A 276 6.08 17.94 1.73
C SER A 276 5.70 17.87 3.22
N GLU A 277 6.21 18.80 4.06
CA GLU A 277 5.88 18.85 5.48
C GLU A 277 4.38 19.06 5.71
N SER A 278 3.76 20.01 5.01
CA SER A 278 2.33 20.27 5.14
C SER A 278 1.49 19.06 4.72
N ARG A 279 1.93 18.33 3.71
CA ARG A 279 1.26 17.12 3.23
C ARG A 279 1.46 15.91 4.17
N LYS A 280 2.62 15.81 4.86
CA LYS A 280 2.83 14.81 5.92
C LYS A 280 1.85 15.01 7.08
N ALA A 281 1.54 16.28 7.44
CA ALA A 281 0.50 16.58 8.42
C ALA A 281 -0.88 16.06 8.02
N ASN A 282 -1.26 16.22 6.74
CA ASN A 282 -2.52 15.68 6.23
C ASN A 282 -2.59 14.15 6.34
N ARG A 283 -1.49 13.45 6.04
CA ARG A 283 -1.40 11.99 6.20
C ARG A 283 -1.59 11.56 7.65
N LYS A 284 -1.00 12.29 8.61
CA LYS A 284 -1.18 12.05 10.05
C LYS A 284 -2.63 12.27 10.48
N GLU A 285 -3.28 13.33 9.99
CA GLU A 285 -4.69 13.59 10.26
C GLU A 285 -5.60 12.47 9.72
N ALA A 286 -5.34 11.96 8.52
CA ALA A 286 -6.10 10.85 7.96
C ALA A 286 -5.91 9.56 8.78
N LEU A 287 -4.72 9.32 9.32
CA LEU A 287 -4.46 8.22 10.26
C LEU A 287 -5.29 8.38 11.53
N LEU A 288 -5.26 9.55 12.15
CA LEU A 288 -6.05 9.87 13.35
C LEU A 288 -7.55 9.68 13.10
N GLU A 289 -8.08 10.18 11.97
CA GLU A 289 -9.50 10.01 11.61
C GLU A 289 -9.87 8.53 11.50
N ALA A 290 -9.09 7.72 10.77
CA ALA A 290 -9.36 6.30 10.60
C ALA A 290 -9.42 5.58 11.95
N TYR A 291 -8.40 5.76 12.79
CA TYR A 291 -8.30 5.08 14.08
C TYR A 291 -9.27 5.63 15.14
N SER A 292 -9.74 6.86 15.03
CA SER A 292 -10.78 7.43 15.90
C SER A 292 -12.12 6.69 15.77
N THR A 293 -12.35 6.00 14.65
CA THR A 293 -13.58 5.23 14.39
C THR A 293 -13.62 3.87 15.09
N LEU A 294 -12.48 3.38 15.59
CA LEU A 294 -12.43 2.07 16.23
C LEU A 294 -12.99 2.08 17.64
N PRO A 295 -13.89 1.18 18.04
CA PRO A 295 -14.20 0.91 19.44
C PRO A 295 -12.94 0.53 20.24
N ASP A 296 -12.92 0.80 21.55
CA ASP A 296 -11.73 0.56 22.38
C ASP A 296 -11.36 -0.91 22.46
N ASP A 297 -12.35 -1.78 22.58
CA ASP A 297 -12.17 -3.23 22.58
C ASP A 297 -11.56 -3.72 21.26
N LEU A 298 -11.99 -3.15 20.14
CA LEU A 298 -11.45 -3.50 18.82
C LEU A 298 -10.00 -3.00 18.67
N LEU A 299 -9.69 -1.82 19.19
CA LEU A 299 -8.31 -1.30 19.20
C LEU A 299 -7.39 -2.17 20.06
N GLN A 300 -7.84 -2.65 21.21
CA GLN A 300 -7.06 -3.56 22.07
C GLN A 300 -6.83 -4.94 21.38
N GLN A 301 -7.84 -5.46 20.71
CA GLN A 301 -7.66 -6.69 19.92
C GLN A 301 -6.65 -6.47 18.79
N LEU A 302 -6.76 -5.35 18.04
CA LEU A 302 -5.80 -5.00 16.99
C LEU A 302 -4.38 -4.88 17.53
N ARG A 303 -4.20 -4.25 18.70
CA ARG A 303 -2.89 -4.16 19.37
C ARG A 303 -2.28 -5.55 19.61
N ALA A 304 -3.07 -6.52 20.02
CA ALA A 304 -2.58 -7.89 20.22
C ALA A 304 -2.08 -8.53 18.90
N GLU A 305 -2.79 -8.28 17.79
CA GLU A 305 -2.42 -8.83 16.48
C GLU A 305 -1.13 -8.21 15.91
N VAL A 306 -0.89 -6.91 16.13
CA VAL A 306 0.28 -6.22 15.59
C VAL A 306 1.51 -6.30 16.51
N LYS A 307 1.34 -6.78 17.74
CA LYS A 307 2.37 -6.81 18.77
C LYS A 307 3.66 -7.54 18.34
N ILE A 308 3.54 -8.63 17.62
CA ILE A 308 4.72 -9.41 17.18
C ILE A 308 5.53 -8.58 16.18
N ASP A 309 4.87 -7.99 15.18
CA ASP A 309 5.55 -7.12 14.21
C ASP A 309 6.18 -5.90 14.90
N ALA A 310 5.47 -5.27 15.84
CA ALA A 310 5.98 -4.12 16.57
C ALA A 310 7.26 -4.46 17.33
N ASN A 311 7.24 -5.52 18.13
CA ASN A 311 8.40 -5.91 18.96
C ASN A 311 9.57 -6.44 18.12
N LEU A 312 9.29 -7.14 17.03
CA LEU A 312 10.33 -7.74 16.18
C LEU A 312 11.12 -6.69 15.40
N PHE A 313 10.46 -5.57 15.02
CA PHE A 313 11.05 -4.54 14.17
C PHE A 313 11.25 -3.19 14.87
N ASP A 314 11.22 -3.19 16.21
CA ASP A 314 11.46 -2.00 17.02
C ASP A 314 10.50 -0.85 16.70
N TYR A 315 9.20 -1.17 16.73
CA TYR A 315 8.08 -0.22 16.72
C TYR A 315 7.35 -0.23 18.07
N GLU A 316 6.62 0.83 18.36
CA GLU A 316 5.76 0.88 19.55
C GLU A 316 4.54 -0.04 19.38
N GLU A 317 4.20 -0.83 20.42
CA GLU A 317 2.99 -1.67 20.40
C GLU A 317 1.69 -0.86 20.26
N LEU A 318 1.68 0.36 20.75
CA LEU A 318 0.59 1.30 20.60
C LEU A 318 1.15 2.74 20.55
N PRO A 319 1.49 3.25 19.36
CA PRO A 319 2.02 4.59 19.19
C PRO A 319 1.09 5.67 19.76
N ASP A 320 1.66 6.74 20.30
CA ASP A 320 0.89 7.86 20.85
C ASP A 320 -0.15 8.42 19.89
N VAL A 321 0.18 8.50 18.60
CA VAL A 321 -0.75 8.96 17.57
C VAL A 321 -1.99 8.06 17.44
N ILE A 322 -1.86 6.77 17.70
CA ILE A 322 -2.98 5.82 17.69
C ILE A 322 -3.74 5.87 19.01
N ARG A 323 -3.02 5.93 20.14
CA ARG A 323 -3.60 6.01 21.49
C ARG A 323 -4.48 7.23 21.66
N THR A 324 -4.07 8.39 21.12
CA THR A 324 -4.80 9.66 21.23
C THR A 324 -5.81 9.89 20.10
N ALA A 325 -5.94 8.96 19.15
CA ALA A 325 -6.84 9.12 18.00
C ALA A 325 -8.31 9.35 18.39
N LYS A 326 -8.78 8.78 19.51
CA LYS A 326 -10.13 8.99 20.03
C LYS A 326 -10.47 10.44 20.35
N GLU A 327 -9.48 11.24 20.75
CA GLU A 327 -9.65 12.64 21.10
C GLU A 327 -9.67 13.54 19.84
N TYR A 328 -9.29 12.96 18.69
CA TYR A 328 -9.19 13.72 17.44
C TYR A 328 -10.56 14.15 16.92
N LYS A 329 -10.71 15.45 16.69
CA LYS A 329 -11.87 16.04 16.05
C LYS A 329 -11.48 16.49 14.64
N PRO A 330 -11.88 15.77 13.59
CA PRO A 330 -11.46 16.10 12.25
C PRO A 330 -12.03 17.44 11.79
N SER A 331 -11.14 18.35 11.34
CA SER A 331 -11.52 19.57 10.61
C SER A 331 -11.82 19.30 9.14
N PHE A 332 -11.35 18.18 8.64
CA PHE A 332 -11.55 17.70 7.29
C PHE A 332 -11.79 16.17 7.36
N LYS A 333 -12.81 15.70 6.65
CA LYS A 333 -13.18 14.28 6.64
C LYS A 333 -12.61 13.59 5.41
N TYR A 334 -11.54 12.84 5.62
CA TYR A 334 -10.84 12.13 4.55
C TYR A 334 -11.63 10.95 3.99
N PHE A 335 -12.37 10.25 4.85
CA PHE A 335 -13.11 9.03 4.50
C PHE A 335 -14.58 9.29 4.15
N ASP A 336 -15.05 10.52 4.26
CA ASP A 336 -16.37 10.91 3.77
C ASP A 336 -16.29 11.10 2.25
N VAL A 337 -16.91 10.17 1.53
CA VAL A 337 -16.96 10.14 0.07
C VAL A 337 -18.38 10.27 -0.48
N LEU A 338 -19.32 10.60 0.39
CA LEU A 338 -20.68 10.95 -0.01
C LEU A 338 -20.62 12.35 -0.64
N MET A 339 -20.97 12.42 -1.93
CA MET A 339 -21.03 13.67 -2.70
C MET A 339 -22.47 14.16 -2.79
#